data_553d9aa1e1e8e7ee65ea11354c9c8b23
#
_entry.id   553d9aa1e1e8e7ee65ea11354c9c8b23
#
_cell.length_a   1.000
_cell.length_b   1.000
_cell.length_c   1.000
_cell.angle_alpha   90.00
_cell.angle_beta   90.00
_cell.angle_gamma   90.00
#
_symmetry.space_group_name_H-M   'P 1'
#
loop_
_entity.id
_entity.type
_entity.pdbx_description
1 polymer ?
#
loop_
_entity_poly.entity_id
_entity_poly.type
_entity_poly.pdbx_seq_one_letter_code
_entity_poly.pdbx_strand_id
1 'polypeptide(L)'
;SYFVRIVCNFLIKNLLSINNAIQSFFPVQSIIKKFLFIFLCFITTPIQVLSMEDTIDDRGVIVLMYHRFNENKYPSTNIKTADFIKHLDLIKSNNFKFINANEFENSLENNKKERKILLTIDDGFSSFYKEAWPILKENKIPFILFVSTREIGSYGYMNWDQLKEISNEDFVHIGNHSYSHEYLVDKTDADIISDLNLAFNDFKKNLNFNSPFFSYPFGEYSNRFKNIIDDFNFKYAFGQHSGVADETKDRLEIPRFPINEAYGEIKRFKTILKTLPFKYKSVLPDEKFINEKNNPPNVIVEFYDDIKNLNLINCYSNELNSWKKSKIDFLDNNKIKINLIGKFTTERGRINCSLRESDGSWRWLGLQFVVAKL
;
A
#
# COMPACT_ATOMS: atom_id res chain seq x y z
N SER A 1 3.80 -1.07 38.27
CA SER A 1 4.01 -2.34 38.99
C SER A 1 4.62 -2.16 40.38
N TYR A 2 5.44 -1.13 40.62
CA TYR A 2 6.07 -0.85 41.93
C TYR A 2 5.07 -0.30 42.96
N PHE A 3 4.15 0.54 42.52
CA PHE A 3 3.12 1.16 43.37
C PHE A 3 2.13 0.13 43.92
N VAL A 4 1.71 -0.84 43.13
CA VAL A 4 0.81 -1.93 43.53
C VAL A 4 1.45 -2.83 44.60
N ARG A 5 2.74 -3.06 44.54
CA ARG A 5 3.50 -3.87 45.51
C ARG A 5 3.59 -3.18 46.87
N ILE A 6 3.73 -1.86 46.91
CA ILE A 6 3.77 -1.06 48.15
C ILE A 6 2.40 -1.05 48.82
N VAL A 7 1.33 -0.87 48.06
CA VAL A 7 -0.06 -0.85 48.58
C VAL A 7 -0.46 -2.24 49.12
N CYS A 8 -0.14 -3.32 48.42
CA CYS A 8 -0.37 -4.68 48.89
C CYS A 8 0.36 -4.98 50.20
N ASN A 9 1.65 -4.62 50.31
CA ASN A 9 2.42 -4.86 51.55
C ASN A 9 1.92 -4.03 52.72
N PHE A 10 1.41 -2.82 52.50
CA PHE A 10 0.80 -1.98 53.55
C PHE A 10 -0.51 -2.56 54.05
N LEU A 11 -1.37 -3.07 53.13
CA LEU A 11 -2.62 -3.71 53.48
C LEU A 11 -2.44 -5.03 54.23
N ILE A 12 -1.47 -5.85 53.83
CA ILE A 12 -1.14 -7.12 54.49
C ILE A 12 -0.64 -6.89 55.93
N LYS A 13 0.25 -5.89 56.15
CA LYS A 13 0.73 -5.55 57.51
C LYS A 13 -0.37 -5.09 58.42
N ASN A 14 -1.31 -4.28 57.96
CA ASN A 14 -2.43 -3.80 58.75
C ASN A 14 -3.46 -4.90 59.05
N LEU A 15 -3.73 -5.81 58.13
CA LEU A 15 -4.59 -6.98 58.33
C LEU A 15 -4.00 -7.97 59.35
N LEU A 16 -2.69 -8.21 59.37
CA LEU A 16 -2.02 -9.03 60.35
C LEU A 16 -2.06 -8.41 61.74
N SER A 17 -1.96 -7.10 61.88
CA SER A 17 -2.08 -6.38 63.15
C SER A 17 -3.51 -6.47 63.74
N ILE A 18 -4.54 -6.36 62.91
CA ILE A 18 -5.95 -6.49 63.32
C ILE A 18 -6.28 -7.94 63.76
N ASN A 19 -5.72 -8.94 63.07
CA ASN A 19 -5.92 -10.36 63.41
C ASN A 19 -5.32 -10.73 64.77
N ASN A 20 -4.20 -10.15 65.15
CA ASN A 20 -3.60 -10.34 66.46
C ASN A 20 -4.40 -9.68 67.62
N ALA A 21 -5.11 -8.59 67.33
CA ALA A 21 -5.96 -7.93 68.30
C ALA A 21 -7.32 -8.67 68.55
N ILE A 22 -7.82 -9.38 67.55
CA ILE A 22 -9.07 -10.14 67.61
C ILE A 22 -8.88 -11.49 68.30
N GLN A 23 -7.71 -12.08 68.28
CA GLN A 23 -7.39 -13.40 68.94
C GLN A 23 -7.52 -13.34 70.45
N SER A 24 -7.49 -12.16 71.07
CA SER A 24 -7.54 -12.04 72.53
C SER A 24 -8.98 -11.97 73.12
N PHE A 25 -10.04 -11.93 72.29
CA PHE A 25 -11.40 -11.59 72.77
C PHE A 25 -12.51 -12.63 72.53
N PHE A 26 -12.37 -13.62 71.61
CA PHE A 26 -13.47 -14.58 71.37
C PHE A 26 -13.02 -16.00 70.94
N PRO A 27 -13.53 -17.08 71.57
CA PRO A 27 -13.21 -18.47 71.21
C PRO A 27 -14.26 -19.11 70.28
N VAL A 28 -14.54 -18.51 69.12
CA VAL A 28 -15.40 -19.14 68.10
C VAL A 28 -14.60 -19.28 66.76
N GLN A 29 -13.84 -20.35 66.72
CA GLN A 29 -12.69 -20.42 65.80
C GLN A 29 -12.86 -21.25 64.52
N SER A 30 -14.04 -21.80 64.19
CA SER A 30 -14.06 -22.76 63.06
C SER A 30 -14.73 -22.22 61.77
N ILE A 31 -15.74 -21.40 61.93
CA ILE A 31 -16.59 -21.00 60.78
C ILE A 31 -16.03 -19.73 60.07
N ILE A 32 -15.56 -18.78 60.88
CA ILE A 32 -15.05 -17.50 60.30
C ILE A 32 -13.75 -17.69 59.52
N LYS A 33 -12.89 -18.63 59.92
CA LYS A 33 -11.65 -18.95 59.16
C LYS A 33 -11.95 -19.55 57.77
N LYS A 34 -13.02 -20.34 57.64
CA LYS A 34 -13.41 -20.90 56.34
C LYS A 34 -14.00 -19.82 55.39
N PHE A 35 -14.78 -18.90 55.92
CA PHE A 35 -15.34 -17.80 55.11
C PHE A 35 -14.27 -16.78 54.72
N LEU A 36 -13.32 -16.44 55.59
CA LEU A 36 -12.21 -15.53 55.25
C LEU A 36 -11.28 -16.15 54.22
N PHE A 37 -11.02 -17.46 54.26
CA PHE A 37 -10.18 -18.13 53.29
C PHE A 37 -10.82 -18.21 51.89
N ILE A 38 -12.13 -18.43 51.83
CA ILE A 38 -12.92 -18.42 50.59
C ILE A 38 -12.96 -17.00 49.99
N PHE A 39 -13.10 -15.96 50.81
CA PHE A 39 -13.13 -14.57 50.35
C PHE A 39 -11.76 -14.09 49.92
N LEU A 40 -10.67 -14.53 50.52
CA LEU A 40 -9.30 -14.24 50.08
C LEU A 40 -8.92 -14.95 48.75
N CYS A 41 -9.45 -16.14 48.50
CA CYS A 41 -9.23 -16.84 47.21
C CYS A 41 -9.92 -16.16 46.02
N PHE A 42 -11.03 -15.41 46.27
CA PHE A 42 -11.70 -14.63 45.21
C PHE A 42 -10.97 -13.31 44.86
N ILE A 43 -10.13 -12.78 45.77
CA ILE A 43 -9.36 -11.54 45.52
C ILE A 43 -8.04 -11.79 44.83
N THR A 44 -7.54 -13.05 44.81
CA THR A 44 -6.24 -13.42 44.21
C THR A 44 -6.35 -14.04 42.81
N THR A 45 -7.56 -14.18 42.27
CA THR A 45 -7.64 -14.45 40.81
C THR A 45 -7.15 -13.19 40.12
N PRO A 46 -6.03 -13.26 39.34
CA PRO A 46 -5.68 -12.15 38.48
C PRO A 46 -6.87 -11.98 37.54
N ILE A 47 -7.56 -10.85 37.68
CA ILE A 47 -8.40 -10.38 36.59
C ILE A 47 -7.40 -10.20 35.44
N GLN A 48 -7.28 -11.21 34.57
CA GLN A 48 -6.75 -10.99 33.26
C GLN A 48 -7.73 -9.99 32.61
N VAL A 49 -7.42 -8.71 32.78
CA VAL A 49 -7.87 -7.71 31.84
C VAL A 49 -7.23 -8.17 30.55
N LEU A 50 -7.97 -8.97 29.78
CA LEU A 50 -7.74 -9.09 28.35
C LEU A 50 -7.87 -7.65 27.85
N SER A 51 -6.72 -6.94 27.83
CA SER A 51 -6.59 -5.86 26.89
C SER A 51 -6.79 -6.55 25.54
N MET A 52 -7.97 -6.43 24.97
CA MET A 52 -8.08 -6.52 23.51
C MET A 52 -7.15 -5.40 23.03
N GLU A 53 -5.87 -5.73 22.80
CA GLU A 53 -5.09 -4.93 21.89
C GLU A 53 -5.94 -4.89 20.62
N ASP A 54 -6.51 -3.74 20.33
CA ASP A 54 -7.10 -3.44 19.05
C ASP A 54 -5.99 -3.66 18.01
N THR A 55 -5.91 -4.87 17.50
CA THR A 55 -4.90 -5.22 16.51
C THR A 55 -5.28 -4.47 15.24
N ILE A 56 -4.52 -3.41 14.97
CA ILE A 56 -4.65 -2.67 13.72
C ILE A 56 -4.42 -3.65 12.58
N ASP A 57 -5.34 -3.69 11.63
CA ASP A 57 -5.20 -4.52 10.44
C ASP A 57 -4.09 -3.94 9.54
N ASP A 58 -2.93 -4.60 9.54
CA ASP A 58 -1.73 -4.24 8.79
C ASP A 58 -1.44 -5.19 7.62
N ARG A 59 -2.40 -6.04 7.25
CA ARG A 59 -2.31 -6.91 6.08
C ARG A 59 -2.22 -6.09 4.80
N GLY A 60 -1.65 -6.67 3.76
CA GLY A 60 -1.48 -6.05 2.46
C GLY A 60 -0.03 -5.87 2.07
N VAL A 61 0.18 -5.31 0.90
CA VAL A 61 1.48 -5.14 0.26
C VAL A 61 1.70 -3.68 -0.10
N ILE A 62 2.80 -3.10 0.37
CA ILE A 62 3.28 -1.81 -0.11
C ILE A 62 3.98 -2.06 -1.45
N VAL A 63 3.41 -1.57 -2.55
CA VAL A 63 4.01 -1.67 -3.87
C VAL A 63 4.74 -0.37 -4.18
N LEU A 64 6.07 -0.45 -4.38
CA LEU A 64 6.93 0.69 -4.71
C LEU A 64 7.21 0.71 -6.21
N MET A 65 7.12 1.89 -6.82
CA MET A 65 7.30 2.07 -8.25
C MET A 65 8.50 2.98 -8.53
N TYR A 66 9.51 2.43 -9.19
CA TYR A 66 10.71 3.12 -9.67
C TYR A 66 10.76 3.10 -11.20
N HIS A 67 11.67 3.92 -11.80
CA HIS A 67 11.88 3.92 -13.26
C HIS A 67 13.38 4.06 -13.57
N ARG A 68 13.97 5.27 -13.41
CA ARG A 68 15.34 5.63 -13.76
C ARG A 68 16.23 5.73 -12.52
N PHE A 69 17.52 5.54 -12.72
CA PHE A 69 18.54 5.63 -11.66
C PHE A 69 19.72 6.48 -12.12
N ASN A 70 20.11 7.47 -11.31
CA ASN A 70 21.20 8.42 -11.60
C ASN A 70 21.09 9.19 -12.95
N GLU A 71 19.88 9.38 -13.44
CA GLU A 71 19.61 10.18 -14.63
C GLU A 71 19.01 11.54 -14.24
N ASN A 72 19.80 12.44 -13.67
CA ASN A 72 19.36 13.73 -13.12
C ASN A 72 18.60 14.64 -14.12
N LYS A 73 18.70 14.38 -15.40
CA LYS A 73 17.95 15.08 -16.46
C LYS A 73 16.43 14.81 -16.37
N TYR A 74 16.02 13.72 -15.71
CA TYR A 74 14.63 13.27 -15.67
C TYR A 74 14.10 13.14 -14.22
N PRO A 75 14.09 14.24 -13.43
CA PRO A 75 13.81 14.18 -11.97
C PRO A 75 12.44 13.61 -11.62
N SER A 76 11.46 13.68 -12.54
CA SER A 76 10.11 13.13 -12.34
C SER A 76 10.03 11.60 -12.33
N THR A 77 11.04 10.93 -12.91
CA THR A 77 11.14 9.46 -12.98
C THR A 77 12.43 8.91 -12.38
N ASN A 78 13.40 9.78 -12.08
CA ASN A 78 14.71 9.42 -11.57
C ASN A 78 14.76 9.31 -10.06
N ILE A 79 15.63 8.43 -9.56
CA ILE A 79 16.10 8.40 -8.17
C ILE A 79 17.63 8.24 -8.17
N LYS A 80 18.32 8.89 -7.25
CA LYS A 80 19.76 8.67 -7.07
C LYS A 80 20.00 7.27 -6.51
N THR A 81 20.95 6.53 -7.05
CA THR A 81 21.29 5.18 -6.59
C THR A 81 21.62 5.16 -5.09
N ALA A 82 22.27 6.22 -4.57
CA ALA A 82 22.55 6.33 -3.14
C ALA A 82 21.28 6.42 -2.27
N ASP A 83 20.22 7.06 -2.77
CA ASP A 83 18.95 7.12 -2.04
C ASP A 83 18.16 5.81 -2.19
N PHE A 84 18.25 5.15 -3.35
CA PHE A 84 17.70 3.81 -3.53
C PHE A 84 18.31 2.80 -2.53
N ILE A 85 19.62 2.80 -2.35
CA ILE A 85 20.29 1.97 -1.33
C ILE A 85 19.74 2.26 0.07
N LYS A 86 19.59 3.55 0.45
CA LYS A 86 18.98 3.91 1.74
C LYS A 86 17.54 3.41 1.88
N HIS A 87 16.77 3.39 0.78
CA HIS A 87 15.42 2.81 0.80
C HIS A 87 15.46 1.32 1.10
N LEU A 88 16.34 0.57 0.44
CA LEU A 88 16.51 -0.87 0.70
C LEU A 88 16.94 -1.15 2.14
N ASP A 89 17.87 -0.36 2.67
CA ASP A 89 18.32 -0.47 4.06
C ASP A 89 17.20 -0.18 5.07
N LEU A 90 16.38 0.84 4.79
CA LEU A 90 15.21 1.16 5.61
C LEU A 90 14.17 0.04 5.60
N ILE A 91 13.92 -0.58 4.45
CA ILE A 91 13.02 -1.72 4.34
C ILE A 91 13.53 -2.88 5.20
N LYS A 92 14.81 -3.25 5.05
CA LYS A 92 15.45 -4.33 5.80
C LYS A 92 15.47 -4.05 7.31
N SER A 93 15.87 -2.85 7.71
CA SER A 93 15.99 -2.46 9.13
C SER A 93 14.64 -2.34 9.86
N ASN A 94 13.54 -2.20 9.13
CA ASN A 94 12.18 -2.21 9.68
C ASN A 94 11.48 -3.58 9.54
N ASN A 95 12.24 -4.65 9.25
CA ASN A 95 11.76 -6.04 9.16
C ASN A 95 10.64 -6.27 8.13
N PHE A 96 10.66 -5.53 7.02
CA PHE A 96 9.77 -5.82 5.91
C PHE A 96 10.28 -7.02 5.12
N LYS A 97 9.37 -7.87 4.70
CA LYS A 97 9.65 -8.92 3.74
C LYS A 97 9.51 -8.40 2.30
N PHE A 98 10.57 -8.50 1.52
CA PHE A 98 10.44 -8.40 0.07
C PHE A 98 9.74 -9.65 -0.46
N ILE A 99 8.73 -9.47 -1.28
CA ILE A 99 8.01 -10.57 -1.92
C ILE A 99 8.25 -10.58 -3.43
N ASN A 100 8.23 -11.78 -4.01
CA ASN A 100 8.26 -11.93 -5.46
C ASN A 100 6.84 -11.88 -6.06
N ALA A 101 6.77 -11.82 -7.38
CA ALA A 101 5.51 -11.77 -8.12
C ALA A 101 4.57 -12.96 -7.80
N ASN A 102 5.13 -14.17 -7.62
CA ASN A 102 4.36 -15.37 -7.34
C ASN A 102 3.72 -15.37 -5.94
N GLU A 103 4.30 -14.62 -5.00
CA GLU A 103 3.79 -14.47 -3.64
C GLU A 103 2.72 -13.36 -3.53
N PHE A 104 2.54 -12.53 -4.57
CA PHE A 104 1.73 -11.32 -4.49
C PHE A 104 0.28 -11.61 -4.10
N GLU A 105 -0.40 -12.52 -4.80
CA GLU A 105 -1.79 -12.89 -4.53
C GLU A 105 -2.00 -13.35 -3.08
N ASN A 106 -1.25 -14.37 -2.66
CA ASN A 106 -1.33 -14.88 -1.30
C ASN A 106 -0.96 -13.82 -0.24
N SER A 107 -0.21 -12.80 -0.63
CA SER A 107 0.21 -11.72 0.25
C SER A 107 -0.87 -10.67 0.47
N LEU A 108 -1.83 -10.52 -0.45
CA LEU A 108 -2.97 -9.62 -0.29
C LEU A 108 -3.92 -10.09 0.82
N GLU A 109 -4.13 -11.41 0.95
CA GLU A 109 -5.09 -12.04 1.84
C GLU A 109 -4.49 -12.55 3.17
N ASN A 110 -3.16 -12.54 3.29
CA ASN A 110 -2.49 -13.25 4.38
C ASN A 110 -2.70 -12.57 5.74
N ASN A 111 -3.24 -13.35 6.70
CA ASN A 111 -3.51 -12.96 8.08
C ASN A 111 -2.25 -12.86 8.99
N LYS A 112 -1.05 -13.12 8.46
CA LYS A 112 0.19 -12.99 9.25
C LYS A 112 0.55 -11.53 9.43
N LYS A 113 0.92 -11.15 10.63
CA LYS A 113 1.50 -9.83 10.96
C LYS A 113 2.92 -9.69 10.37
N GLU A 114 3.02 -9.74 9.06
CA GLU A 114 4.26 -9.60 8.32
C GLU A 114 4.11 -8.47 7.30
N ARG A 115 4.87 -7.41 7.50
CA ARG A 115 4.86 -6.25 6.59
C ARG A 115 5.60 -6.63 5.29
N LYS A 116 4.94 -6.41 4.16
CA LYS A 116 5.40 -6.87 2.85
C LYS A 116 5.60 -5.73 1.88
N ILE A 117 6.65 -5.85 1.07
CA ILE A 117 6.97 -4.90 0.00
C ILE A 117 7.18 -5.66 -1.30
N LEU A 118 6.54 -5.17 -2.36
CA LEU A 118 6.82 -5.52 -3.73
C LEU A 118 7.53 -4.34 -4.42
N LEU A 119 8.72 -4.58 -4.95
CA LEU A 119 9.40 -3.61 -5.81
C LEU A 119 8.88 -3.76 -7.23
N THR A 120 8.57 -2.64 -7.87
CA THR A 120 8.28 -2.58 -9.31
C THR A 120 9.14 -1.51 -9.98
N ILE A 121 9.62 -1.80 -11.17
CA ILE A 121 10.41 -0.89 -11.99
C ILE A 121 9.74 -0.82 -13.36
N ASP A 122 9.45 0.39 -13.85
CA ASP A 122 8.75 0.57 -15.12
C ASP A 122 9.72 0.99 -16.24
N ASP A 123 9.28 0.81 -17.48
CA ASP A 123 9.82 1.23 -18.77
C ASP A 123 11.00 0.41 -19.33
N GLY A 124 11.86 -0.14 -18.51
CA GLY A 124 13.01 -0.89 -18.99
C GLY A 124 14.23 -0.03 -19.38
N PHE A 125 14.47 1.07 -18.67
CA PHE A 125 15.60 1.97 -18.93
C PHE A 125 16.96 1.31 -18.67
N SER A 126 17.96 1.67 -19.49
CA SER A 126 19.34 1.18 -19.34
C SER A 126 19.99 1.59 -18.02
N SER A 127 19.54 2.68 -17.40
CA SER A 127 20.03 3.10 -16.09
C SER A 127 19.65 2.13 -14.98
N PHE A 128 18.49 1.47 -15.06
CA PHE A 128 18.15 0.38 -14.14
C PHE A 128 19.18 -0.74 -14.21
N TYR A 129 19.50 -1.22 -15.42
CA TYR A 129 20.47 -2.30 -15.61
C TYR A 129 21.88 -1.94 -15.09
N LYS A 130 22.29 -0.69 -15.28
CA LYS A 130 23.64 -0.23 -14.89
C LYS A 130 23.77 0.03 -13.39
N GLU A 131 22.75 0.59 -12.77
CA GLU A 131 22.82 1.18 -11.44
C GLU A 131 22.11 0.32 -10.37
N ALA A 132 20.89 -0.13 -10.62
CA ALA A 132 20.07 -0.81 -9.61
C ALA A 132 20.16 -2.34 -9.70
N TRP A 133 20.23 -2.88 -10.91
CA TRP A 133 20.28 -4.34 -11.12
C TRP A 133 21.43 -5.02 -10.38
N PRO A 134 22.70 -4.55 -10.42
CA PRO A 134 23.79 -5.19 -9.68
C PRO A 134 23.50 -5.29 -8.18
N ILE A 135 22.88 -4.26 -7.59
CA ILE A 135 22.54 -4.20 -6.17
C ILE A 135 21.44 -5.22 -5.84
N LEU A 136 20.39 -5.27 -6.68
CA LEU A 136 19.27 -6.21 -6.48
C LEU A 136 19.73 -7.66 -6.67
N LYS A 137 20.60 -7.91 -7.66
CA LYS A 137 21.16 -9.23 -7.95
C LYS A 137 22.02 -9.75 -6.80
N GLU A 138 22.97 -8.95 -6.32
CA GLU A 138 23.84 -9.29 -5.21
C GLU A 138 23.07 -9.64 -3.94
N ASN A 139 22.00 -8.90 -3.65
CA ASN A 139 21.16 -9.08 -2.47
C ASN A 139 19.97 -10.01 -2.68
N LYS A 140 19.77 -10.56 -3.88
CA LYS A 140 18.62 -11.39 -4.29
C LYS A 140 17.27 -10.77 -3.91
N ILE A 141 17.14 -9.46 -4.12
CA ILE A 141 15.91 -8.72 -3.81
C ILE A 141 14.92 -8.88 -4.96
N PRO A 142 13.72 -9.45 -4.71
CA PRO A 142 12.73 -9.69 -5.76
C PRO A 142 12.08 -8.40 -6.24
N PHE A 143 11.70 -8.39 -7.52
CA PHE A 143 11.00 -7.28 -8.17
C PHE A 143 10.25 -7.72 -9.43
N ILE A 144 9.33 -6.86 -9.88
CA ILE A 144 8.74 -6.95 -11.23
C ILE A 144 9.33 -5.80 -12.06
N LEU A 145 9.86 -6.14 -13.24
CA LEU A 145 10.32 -5.18 -14.23
C LEU A 145 9.29 -5.10 -15.36
N PHE A 146 8.53 -4.03 -15.42
CA PHE A 146 7.55 -3.78 -16.48
C PHE A 146 8.24 -3.12 -17.68
N VAL A 147 8.14 -3.73 -18.85
CA VAL A 147 8.85 -3.26 -20.05
C VAL A 147 7.88 -2.92 -21.17
N SER A 148 8.13 -1.78 -21.82
CA SER A 148 7.48 -1.39 -23.08
C SER A 148 8.32 -1.89 -24.24
N THR A 149 7.80 -2.89 -24.97
CA THR A 149 8.65 -3.72 -25.84
C THR A 149 9.19 -3.00 -27.06
N ARG A 150 8.50 -1.97 -27.58
CA ARG A 150 8.98 -1.14 -28.69
C ARG A 150 10.32 -0.46 -28.40
N GLU A 151 10.50 -0.04 -27.15
CA GLU A 151 11.66 0.75 -26.75
C GLU A 151 12.89 -0.12 -26.47
N ILE A 152 12.72 -1.44 -26.27
CA ILE A 152 13.82 -2.36 -25.97
C ILE A 152 14.79 -2.46 -27.16
N GLY A 153 16.06 -2.12 -26.88
CA GLY A 153 17.13 -1.99 -27.88
C GLY A 153 17.33 -0.57 -28.39
N SER A 154 16.42 0.37 -28.04
CA SER A 154 16.57 1.78 -28.37
C SER A 154 17.55 2.49 -27.43
N TYR A 155 18.03 3.68 -27.85
CA TYR A 155 18.92 4.49 -27.02
C TYR A 155 18.29 4.86 -25.66
N GLY A 156 18.99 4.59 -24.58
CA GLY A 156 18.52 4.85 -23.21
C GLY A 156 17.73 3.70 -22.59
N TYR A 157 17.45 2.64 -23.32
CA TYR A 157 16.76 1.45 -22.85
C TYR A 157 17.66 0.23 -22.81
N MET A 158 17.27 -0.80 -22.09
CA MET A 158 17.91 -2.12 -22.15
C MET A 158 17.71 -2.76 -23.51
N ASN A 159 18.55 -3.76 -23.82
CA ASN A 159 18.34 -4.66 -24.95
C ASN A 159 17.76 -6.01 -24.48
N TRP A 160 17.34 -6.84 -25.43
CA TRP A 160 16.75 -8.15 -25.14
C TRP A 160 17.70 -9.13 -24.44
N ASP A 161 19.01 -9.04 -24.69
CA ASP A 161 19.98 -9.92 -24.01
C ASP A 161 20.12 -9.58 -22.54
N GLN A 162 20.08 -8.29 -22.18
CA GLN A 162 20.03 -7.84 -20.79
C GLN A 162 18.74 -8.28 -20.10
N LEU A 163 17.59 -8.19 -20.79
CA LEU A 163 16.32 -8.69 -20.24
C LEU A 163 16.33 -10.21 -20.04
N LYS A 164 16.93 -10.97 -20.97
CA LYS A 164 17.11 -12.42 -20.81
C LYS A 164 17.99 -12.74 -19.60
N GLU A 165 19.12 -12.03 -19.44
CA GLU A 165 19.97 -12.20 -18.26
C GLU A 165 19.19 -12.01 -16.96
N ILE A 166 18.44 -10.90 -16.86
CA ILE A 166 17.64 -10.58 -15.69
C ILE A 166 16.54 -11.63 -15.45
N SER A 167 15.84 -12.05 -16.50
CA SER A 167 14.74 -13.01 -16.43
C SER A 167 15.14 -14.43 -16.04
N ASN A 168 16.44 -14.76 -16.07
CA ASN A 168 16.96 -16.06 -15.65
C ASN A 168 17.06 -16.20 -14.12
N GLU A 169 16.94 -15.11 -13.38
CA GLU A 169 16.97 -15.15 -11.92
C GLU A 169 15.57 -15.50 -11.37
N ASP A 170 15.49 -16.45 -10.44
CA ASP A 170 14.23 -16.99 -9.90
C ASP A 170 13.43 -16.01 -9.02
N PHE A 171 14.07 -14.93 -8.57
CA PHE A 171 13.47 -13.85 -7.81
C PHE A 171 12.97 -12.69 -8.67
N VAL A 172 13.09 -12.77 -10.00
CA VAL A 172 12.71 -11.70 -10.93
C VAL A 172 11.48 -12.11 -11.73
N HIS A 173 10.63 -11.12 -12.03
CA HIS A 173 9.54 -11.28 -12.99
C HIS A 173 9.57 -10.12 -14.01
N ILE A 174 9.45 -10.43 -15.30
CA ILE A 174 9.32 -9.39 -16.33
C ILE A 174 7.82 -9.20 -16.59
N GLY A 175 7.31 -7.99 -16.35
CA GLY A 175 5.92 -7.58 -16.55
C GLY A 175 5.70 -6.87 -17.88
N ASN A 176 4.46 -6.83 -18.35
CA ASN A 176 4.09 -6.14 -19.58
C ASN A 176 3.72 -4.68 -19.29
N HIS A 177 4.28 -3.74 -20.08
CA HIS A 177 3.99 -2.30 -20.00
C HIS A 177 3.55 -1.74 -21.36
N SER A 178 2.75 -2.51 -22.10
CA SER A 178 2.37 -2.28 -23.49
C SER A 178 3.52 -2.42 -24.51
N TYR A 179 3.21 -2.29 -25.77
CA TYR A 179 4.21 -2.17 -26.84
C TYR A 179 4.75 -0.75 -26.92
N SER A 180 3.85 0.22 -27.09
CA SER A 180 4.21 1.58 -27.54
C SER A 180 4.50 2.57 -26.41
N HIS A 181 4.05 2.28 -25.17
CA HIS A 181 4.01 3.25 -24.06
C HIS A 181 3.32 4.57 -24.43
N GLU A 182 2.30 4.51 -25.30
CA GLU A 182 1.48 5.69 -25.62
C GLU A 182 0.33 5.86 -24.61
N TYR A 183 -0.42 6.97 -24.76
CA TYR A 183 -1.65 7.24 -23.99
C TYR A 183 -2.79 6.32 -24.49
N LEU A 184 -2.70 5.02 -24.17
CA LEU A 184 -3.62 4.01 -24.70
C LEU A 184 -5.06 4.22 -24.26
N VAL A 185 -5.27 4.86 -23.12
CA VAL A 185 -6.62 5.17 -22.59
C VAL A 185 -7.46 6.03 -23.56
N ASP A 186 -6.81 6.84 -24.41
CA ASP A 186 -7.45 7.69 -25.42
C ASP A 186 -7.62 6.99 -26.79
N LYS A 187 -7.07 5.80 -26.99
CA LYS A 187 -7.09 5.07 -28.25
C LYS A 187 -8.37 4.27 -28.45
N THR A 188 -8.64 3.83 -29.66
CA THR A 188 -9.74 2.89 -29.94
C THR A 188 -9.44 1.50 -29.37
N ASP A 189 -10.46 0.65 -29.19
CA ASP A 189 -10.28 -0.73 -28.76
C ASP A 189 -9.36 -1.49 -29.70
N ALA A 190 -9.52 -1.29 -31.02
CA ALA A 190 -8.69 -1.92 -32.03
C ALA A 190 -7.21 -1.54 -31.88
N ASP A 191 -6.92 -0.27 -31.58
CA ASP A 191 -5.55 0.20 -31.39
C ASP A 191 -4.94 -0.37 -30.11
N ILE A 192 -5.69 -0.41 -29.01
CA ILE A 192 -5.25 -1.01 -27.74
C ILE A 192 -4.97 -2.50 -27.92
N ILE A 193 -5.90 -3.24 -28.56
CA ILE A 193 -5.73 -4.66 -28.82
C ILE A 193 -4.52 -4.91 -29.73
N SER A 194 -4.33 -4.08 -30.75
CA SER A 194 -3.17 -4.18 -31.64
C SER A 194 -1.85 -3.96 -30.88
N ASP A 195 -1.79 -2.94 -30.03
CA ASP A 195 -0.61 -2.63 -29.20
C ASP A 195 -0.25 -3.80 -28.26
N LEU A 196 -1.26 -4.34 -27.55
CA LEU A 196 -1.05 -5.47 -26.66
C LEU A 196 -0.60 -6.72 -27.40
N ASN A 197 -1.17 -7.02 -28.59
CA ASN A 197 -0.74 -8.14 -29.41
C ASN A 197 0.71 -8.02 -29.85
N LEU A 198 1.18 -6.82 -30.22
CA LEU A 198 2.58 -6.56 -30.54
C LEU A 198 3.48 -6.85 -29.34
N ALA A 199 3.10 -6.36 -28.14
CA ALA A 199 3.84 -6.66 -26.92
C ALA A 199 3.91 -8.17 -26.63
N PHE A 200 2.78 -8.89 -26.73
CA PHE A 200 2.73 -10.35 -26.54
C PHE A 200 3.63 -11.11 -27.52
N ASN A 201 3.65 -10.69 -28.81
CA ASN A 201 4.52 -11.27 -29.82
C ASN A 201 6.01 -11.07 -29.49
N ASP A 202 6.38 -9.88 -29.02
CA ASP A 202 7.75 -9.58 -28.62
C ASP A 202 8.17 -10.39 -27.39
N PHE A 203 7.32 -10.49 -26.36
CA PHE A 203 7.55 -11.34 -25.18
C PHE A 203 7.72 -12.80 -25.60
N LYS A 204 6.81 -13.32 -26.44
CA LYS A 204 6.87 -14.70 -26.91
C LYS A 204 8.14 -14.98 -27.70
N LYS A 205 8.48 -14.08 -28.62
CA LYS A 205 9.66 -14.21 -29.49
C LYS A 205 10.98 -14.17 -28.70
N ASN A 206 11.10 -13.26 -27.72
CA ASN A 206 12.37 -12.98 -27.08
C ASN A 206 12.55 -13.70 -25.74
N LEU A 207 11.48 -13.88 -24.96
CA LEU A 207 11.53 -14.46 -23.62
C LEU A 207 10.78 -15.80 -23.51
N ASN A 208 10.02 -16.19 -24.55
CA ASN A 208 9.24 -17.41 -24.63
C ASN A 208 8.14 -17.55 -23.55
N PHE A 209 7.65 -16.46 -23.00
CA PHE A 209 6.51 -16.43 -22.08
C PHE A 209 5.68 -15.16 -22.28
N ASN A 210 4.48 -15.13 -21.66
CA ASN A 210 3.68 -13.92 -21.47
C ASN A 210 3.45 -13.70 -20.00
N SER A 211 3.59 -12.46 -19.55
CA SER A 211 3.43 -12.10 -18.15
C SER A 211 1.95 -12.02 -17.75
N PRO A 212 1.56 -12.52 -16.57
CA PRO A 212 0.23 -12.27 -16.01
C PRO A 212 0.10 -10.90 -15.34
N PHE A 213 1.15 -10.08 -15.34
CA PHE A 213 1.21 -8.77 -14.72
C PHE A 213 1.34 -7.67 -15.77
N PHE A 214 0.47 -6.66 -15.66
CA PHE A 214 0.45 -5.48 -16.50
C PHE A 214 0.67 -4.21 -15.69
N SER A 215 1.39 -3.23 -16.22
CA SER A 215 1.41 -1.88 -15.68
C SER A 215 0.83 -0.93 -16.73
N TYR A 216 -0.16 -0.14 -16.36
CA TYR A 216 -0.72 0.85 -17.29
C TYR A 216 0.31 1.94 -17.59
N PRO A 217 0.60 2.26 -18.88
CA PRO A 217 1.38 3.44 -19.22
C PRO A 217 0.83 4.68 -18.52
N PHE A 218 1.70 5.46 -17.86
CA PHE A 218 1.35 6.64 -17.05
C PHE A 218 0.40 6.34 -15.86
N GLY A 219 0.10 5.06 -15.59
CA GLY A 219 -0.91 4.64 -14.62
C GLY A 219 -2.33 4.98 -15.03
N GLU A 220 -2.59 5.19 -16.31
CA GLU A 220 -3.86 5.65 -16.86
C GLU A 220 -4.73 4.51 -17.33
N TYR A 221 -5.96 4.43 -16.85
CA TYR A 221 -6.93 3.41 -17.21
C TYR A 221 -8.36 3.96 -17.22
N SER A 222 -9.23 3.23 -17.91
CA SER A 222 -10.69 3.39 -17.93
C SER A 222 -11.33 2.03 -17.73
N ASN A 223 -12.61 1.97 -17.43
CA ASN A 223 -13.34 0.69 -17.36
C ASN A 223 -13.23 -0.08 -18.68
N ARG A 224 -13.32 0.62 -19.81
CA ARG A 224 -13.13 0.03 -21.13
C ARG A 224 -11.73 -0.60 -21.29
N PHE A 225 -10.67 0.11 -20.91
CA PHE A 225 -9.30 -0.41 -21.00
C PHE A 225 -9.09 -1.58 -20.03
N LYS A 226 -9.62 -1.52 -18.82
CA LYS A 226 -9.59 -2.65 -17.87
C LYS A 226 -10.21 -3.91 -18.44
N ASN A 227 -11.37 -3.78 -19.12
CA ASN A 227 -12.03 -4.94 -19.77
C ASN A 227 -11.14 -5.57 -20.83
N ILE A 228 -10.45 -4.77 -21.64
CA ILE A 228 -9.50 -5.30 -22.64
C ILE A 228 -8.33 -6.01 -21.95
N ILE A 229 -7.78 -5.44 -20.86
CA ILE A 229 -6.71 -6.05 -20.06
C ILE A 229 -7.19 -7.41 -19.47
N ASP A 230 -8.44 -7.49 -19.03
CA ASP A 230 -9.05 -8.72 -18.55
C ASP A 230 -9.18 -9.78 -19.65
N ASP A 231 -9.65 -9.39 -20.85
CA ASP A 231 -9.77 -10.25 -22.03
C ASP A 231 -8.41 -10.84 -22.47
N PHE A 232 -7.31 -10.10 -22.21
CA PHE A 232 -5.94 -10.58 -22.42
C PHE A 232 -5.43 -11.49 -21.29
N ASN A 233 -6.28 -11.83 -20.31
CA ASN A 233 -5.97 -12.71 -19.16
C ASN A 233 -4.83 -12.20 -18.26
N PHE A 234 -4.63 -10.88 -18.15
CA PHE A 234 -3.77 -10.35 -17.12
C PHE A 234 -4.41 -10.58 -15.74
N LYS A 235 -3.64 -11.14 -14.84
CA LYS A 235 -4.10 -11.45 -13.48
C LYS A 235 -4.17 -10.21 -12.60
N TYR A 236 -3.18 -9.33 -12.74
CA TYR A 236 -3.08 -8.06 -12.02
C TYR A 236 -2.62 -6.95 -12.94
N ALA A 237 -3.23 -5.77 -12.78
CA ALA A 237 -2.79 -4.56 -13.44
C ALA A 237 -2.56 -3.41 -12.45
N PHE A 238 -1.46 -2.67 -12.63
CA PHE A 238 -0.94 -1.70 -11.69
C PHE A 238 -1.14 -0.28 -12.24
N GLY A 239 -1.77 0.58 -11.41
CA GLY A 239 -1.87 2.01 -11.63
C GLY A 239 -0.69 2.78 -11.03
N GLN A 240 -0.85 4.12 -10.95
CA GLN A 240 0.13 5.01 -10.30
C GLN A 240 -0.50 5.84 -9.16
N HIS A 241 -1.70 5.52 -8.73
CA HIS A 241 -2.33 6.11 -7.55
C HIS A 241 -1.76 5.47 -6.28
N SER A 242 -1.56 6.30 -5.24
CA SER A 242 -0.90 5.85 -4.01
C SER A 242 -1.87 5.10 -3.09
N GLY A 243 -1.39 4.01 -2.50
CA GLY A 243 -2.13 3.20 -1.54
C GLY A 243 -1.42 1.88 -1.27
N VAL A 244 -1.88 1.16 -0.26
CA VAL A 244 -1.43 -0.21 0.03
C VAL A 244 -2.37 -1.16 -0.68
N ALA A 245 -1.82 -2.14 -1.40
CA ALA A 245 -2.58 -3.20 -2.04
C ALA A 245 -3.07 -4.21 -1.00
N ASP A 246 -4.35 -4.54 -1.03
CA ASP A 246 -5.00 -5.55 -0.19
C ASP A 246 -6.13 -6.23 -0.97
N GLU A 247 -6.76 -7.22 -0.37
CA GLU A 247 -7.85 -8.00 -0.97
C GLU A 247 -9.10 -7.20 -1.36
N THR A 248 -9.22 -5.95 -0.90
CA THR A 248 -10.38 -5.08 -1.23
C THR A 248 -10.17 -4.27 -2.50
N LYS A 249 -8.95 -4.29 -3.08
CA LYS A 249 -8.64 -3.55 -4.29
C LYS A 249 -9.04 -4.34 -5.54
N ASP A 250 -9.53 -3.62 -6.54
CA ASP A 250 -9.70 -4.23 -7.87
C ASP A 250 -8.33 -4.73 -8.37
N ARG A 251 -8.27 -6.02 -8.76
CA ARG A 251 -7.05 -6.65 -9.27
C ARG A 251 -6.47 -5.97 -10.50
N LEU A 252 -7.29 -5.20 -11.21
CA LEU A 252 -6.89 -4.41 -12.38
C LEU A 252 -6.66 -2.92 -12.06
N GLU A 253 -6.64 -2.54 -10.76
CA GLU A 253 -6.36 -1.18 -10.28
C GLU A 253 -5.42 -1.19 -9.06
N ILE A 254 -4.38 -2.01 -9.09
CA ILE A 254 -3.45 -2.14 -7.94
C ILE A 254 -2.71 -0.81 -7.72
N PRO A 255 -2.81 -0.21 -6.52
CA PRO A 255 -2.13 1.03 -6.19
C PRO A 255 -0.62 0.83 -5.99
N ARG A 256 0.16 1.86 -6.30
CA ARG A 256 1.62 1.89 -6.09
C ARG A 256 2.07 3.24 -5.54
N PHE A 257 3.10 3.25 -4.72
CA PHE A 257 3.75 4.48 -4.29
C PHE A 257 4.85 4.86 -5.29
N PRO A 258 4.69 5.98 -6.03
CA PRO A 258 5.73 6.45 -6.94
C PRO A 258 6.94 6.97 -6.15
N ILE A 259 8.13 6.56 -6.59
CA ILE A 259 9.41 6.96 -6.02
C ILE A 259 10.25 7.62 -7.12
N ASN A 260 10.55 8.89 -6.92
CA ASN A 260 11.42 9.70 -7.77
C ASN A 260 12.12 10.77 -6.91
N GLU A 261 12.83 11.72 -7.49
CA GLU A 261 13.57 12.72 -6.71
C GLU A 261 12.68 13.56 -5.79
N ALA A 262 11.45 13.89 -6.23
CA ALA A 262 10.50 14.65 -5.41
C ALA A 262 9.79 13.77 -4.36
N TYR A 263 9.56 12.50 -4.68
CA TYR A 263 8.76 11.58 -3.87
C TYR A 263 9.57 10.46 -3.20
N GLY A 264 10.89 10.41 -3.41
CA GLY A 264 11.81 9.46 -2.80
C GLY A 264 12.57 10.01 -1.57
N GLU A 265 12.27 11.22 -1.09
CA GLU A 265 12.89 11.78 0.11
C GLU A 265 12.69 10.83 1.31
N ILE A 266 13.73 10.62 2.11
CA ILE A 266 13.78 9.66 3.23
C ILE A 266 12.65 9.87 4.24
N LYS A 267 12.27 11.12 4.53
CA LYS A 267 11.17 11.42 5.46
C LYS A 267 9.84 10.91 4.92
N ARG A 268 9.54 11.15 3.64
CA ARG A 268 8.34 10.62 2.99
C ARG A 268 8.40 9.10 2.88
N PHE A 269 9.56 8.52 2.54
CA PHE A 269 9.74 7.08 2.45
C PHE A 269 9.45 6.38 3.79
N LYS A 270 9.94 6.93 4.91
CA LYS A 270 9.58 6.46 6.26
C LYS A 270 8.08 6.54 6.54
N THR A 271 7.37 7.53 5.98
CA THR A 271 5.90 7.61 6.08
C THR A 271 5.24 6.50 5.26
N ILE A 272 5.72 6.25 4.03
CA ILE A 272 5.22 5.13 3.20
C ILE A 272 5.37 3.79 3.94
N LEU A 273 6.52 3.54 4.57
CA LEU A 273 6.74 2.32 5.35
C LEU A 273 5.78 2.18 6.56
N LYS A 274 5.12 3.24 6.98
CA LYS A 274 4.11 3.24 8.04
C LYS A 274 2.67 3.22 7.51
N THR A 275 2.48 3.05 6.19
CA THR A 275 1.14 3.02 5.64
C THR A 275 0.50 1.65 5.81
N LEU A 276 -0.80 1.67 6.04
CA LEU A 276 -1.68 0.53 6.21
C LEU A 276 -2.72 0.51 5.07
N PRO A 277 -3.33 -0.62 4.78
CA PRO A 277 -4.47 -0.68 3.87
C PRO A 277 -5.57 0.28 4.30
N PHE A 278 -6.14 1.00 3.35
CA PHE A 278 -7.35 1.78 3.57
C PHE A 278 -8.49 1.08 2.83
N LYS A 279 -9.16 0.18 3.56
CA LYS A 279 -10.19 -0.69 2.99
C LYS A 279 -11.44 0.11 2.68
N TYR A 280 -11.97 -0.08 1.47
CA TYR A 280 -13.22 0.52 1.03
C TYR A 280 -14.08 -0.50 0.27
N LYS A 281 -15.41 -0.32 0.37
CA LYS A 281 -16.40 -1.12 -0.35
C LYS A 281 -16.58 -0.63 -1.78
N SER A 282 -16.56 0.70 -1.97
CA SER A 282 -16.75 1.31 -3.28
C SER A 282 -16.15 2.72 -3.36
N VAL A 283 -15.80 3.10 -4.59
CA VAL A 283 -15.42 4.47 -4.97
C VAL A 283 -16.26 4.88 -6.19
N LEU A 284 -16.98 5.97 -6.07
CA LEU A 284 -17.73 6.55 -7.19
C LEU A 284 -17.07 7.87 -7.62
N PRO A 285 -17.03 8.19 -8.93
CA PRO A 285 -17.43 7.30 -10.01
C PRO A 285 -16.42 6.14 -10.15
N ASP A 286 -16.94 4.97 -10.54
CA ASP A 286 -16.11 3.82 -10.88
C ASP A 286 -15.24 4.11 -12.11
N GLU A 287 -15.81 4.77 -13.13
CA GLU A 287 -15.07 5.23 -14.31
C GLU A 287 -14.05 6.34 -13.93
N LYS A 288 -12.79 6.08 -14.25
CA LYS A 288 -11.68 7.03 -14.00
C LYS A 288 -11.34 7.91 -15.21
N PHE A 289 -11.89 7.60 -16.39
CA PHE A 289 -11.76 8.43 -17.58
C PHE A 289 -12.90 9.45 -17.64
N ILE A 290 -12.59 10.71 -17.42
CA ILE A 290 -13.56 11.80 -17.32
C ILE A 290 -13.43 12.78 -18.49
N ASN A 291 -14.53 13.42 -18.84
CA ASN A 291 -14.63 14.43 -19.90
C ASN A 291 -15.27 15.73 -19.37
N GLU A 292 -15.52 16.70 -20.23
CA GLU A 292 -16.11 17.99 -19.84
C GLU A 292 -17.43 17.90 -19.07
N LYS A 293 -18.27 16.88 -19.35
CA LYS A 293 -19.60 16.74 -18.76
C LYS A 293 -19.55 16.21 -17.31
N ASN A 294 -18.51 15.45 -16.97
CA ASN A 294 -18.34 14.83 -15.64
C ASN A 294 -17.04 15.27 -14.93
N ASN A 295 -16.43 16.37 -15.35
CA ASN A 295 -15.29 17.01 -14.69
C ASN A 295 -15.76 18.34 -14.04
N PRO A 296 -15.70 18.52 -12.71
CA PRO A 296 -15.13 17.59 -11.75
C PRO A 296 -16.02 16.37 -11.45
N PRO A 297 -15.45 15.21 -11.15
CA PRO A 297 -16.21 14.03 -10.77
C PRO A 297 -16.91 14.21 -9.41
N ASN A 298 -18.08 13.59 -9.25
CA ASN A 298 -18.77 13.52 -7.96
C ASN A 298 -18.20 12.34 -7.15
N VAL A 299 -17.19 12.60 -6.32
CA VAL A 299 -16.42 11.55 -5.65
C VAL A 299 -17.06 11.16 -4.33
N ILE A 300 -17.49 9.89 -4.23
CA ILE A 300 -18.02 9.29 -3.00
C ILE A 300 -17.22 8.04 -2.71
N VAL A 301 -16.81 7.87 -1.45
CA VAL A 301 -16.11 6.68 -0.99
C VAL A 301 -16.91 6.06 0.14
N GLU A 302 -17.17 4.76 0.05
CA GLU A 302 -17.75 3.96 1.11
C GLU A 302 -16.68 3.02 1.67
N PHE A 303 -16.32 3.22 2.93
CA PHE A 303 -15.33 2.42 3.63
C PHE A 303 -15.97 1.21 4.31
N TYR A 304 -15.15 0.26 4.75
CA TYR A 304 -15.60 -0.80 5.65
C TYR A 304 -15.87 -0.24 7.05
N ASP A 305 -16.77 -0.90 7.78
CA ASP A 305 -17.30 -0.40 9.06
C ASP A 305 -16.28 -0.47 10.20
N ASP A 306 -15.21 -1.26 10.03
CA ASP A 306 -14.11 -1.40 10.99
C ASP A 306 -13.09 -0.26 10.96
N ILE A 307 -13.21 0.69 10.03
CA ILE A 307 -12.35 1.88 9.99
C ILE A 307 -12.75 2.84 11.10
N LYS A 308 -11.92 2.90 12.13
CA LYS A 308 -12.14 3.80 13.28
C LYS A 308 -11.73 5.24 12.93
N ASN A 309 -12.36 6.21 13.62
CA ASN A 309 -12.00 7.63 13.53
C ASN A 309 -12.04 8.21 12.11
N LEU A 310 -12.92 7.70 11.23
CA LEU A 310 -13.03 8.18 9.86
C LEU A 310 -13.29 9.70 9.79
N ASN A 311 -13.87 10.31 10.82
CA ASN A 311 -14.06 11.74 10.96
C ASN A 311 -12.76 12.56 10.99
N LEU A 312 -11.61 11.92 11.20
CA LEU A 312 -10.28 12.55 11.15
C LEU A 312 -9.60 12.46 9.77
N ILE A 313 -10.28 11.88 8.78
CA ILE A 313 -9.75 11.78 7.41
C ILE A 313 -9.49 13.16 6.81
N ASN A 314 -8.39 13.29 6.09
CA ASN A 314 -8.09 14.48 5.29
C ASN A 314 -7.87 14.08 3.85
N CYS A 315 -8.50 14.79 2.91
CA CYS A 315 -8.31 14.61 1.49
C CYS A 315 -7.75 15.89 0.87
N TYR A 316 -6.87 15.70 -0.12
CA TYR A 316 -6.29 16.77 -0.94
C TYR A 316 -6.44 16.40 -2.39
N SER A 317 -6.71 17.39 -3.23
CA SER A 317 -6.87 17.23 -4.68
C SER A 317 -6.07 18.28 -5.44
N ASN A 318 -5.73 17.99 -6.70
CA ASN A 318 -4.99 18.91 -7.58
C ASN A 318 -5.86 19.62 -8.60
N GLU A 319 -7.14 19.80 -8.31
CA GLU A 319 -8.01 20.60 -9.18
C GLU A 319 -7.47 22.01 -9.39
N LEU A 320 -7.77 22.61 -10.54
CA LEU A 320 -7.23 23.91 -10.95
C LEU A 320 -5.68 23.95 -10.93
N ASN A 321 -5.05 22.79 -11.18
CA ASN A 321 -3.58 22.60 -11.19
C ASN A 321 -2.87 23.03 -9.89
N SER A 322 -3.53 22.88 -8.74
CA SER A 322 -2.98 23.27 -7.43
C SER A 322 -3.49 22.33 -6.34
N TRP A 323 -2.57 21.76 -5.56
CA TRP A 323 -2.94 20.91 -4.42
C TRP A 323 -3.64 21.72 -3.33
N LYS A 324 -4.85 21.30 -2.99
CA LYS A 324 -5.69 21.94 -1.98
C LYS A 324 -6.36 20.89 -1.10
N LYS A 325 -6.64 21.28 0.15
CA LYS A 325 -7.45 20.46 1.04
C LYS A 325 -8.90 20.51 0.55
N SER A 326 -9.48 19.34 0.28
CA SER A 326 -10.87 19.20 -0.13
C SER A 326 -11.79 19.24 1.08
N LYS A 327 -12.97 19.85 0.95
CA LYS A 327 -14.05 19.73 1.93
C LYS A 327 -14.62 18.32 1.86
N ILE A 328 -14.90 17.72 3.02
CA ILE A 328 -15.49 16.39 3.13
C ILE A 328 -16.85 16.52 3.78
N ASP A 329 -17.87 15.96 3.15
CA ASP A 329 -19.18 15.78 3.74
C ASP A 329 -19.33 14.30 4.14
N PHE A 330 -19.71 14.05 5.39
CA PHE A 330 -20.02 12.72 5.88
C PHE A 330 -21.48 12.40 5.55
N LEU A 331 -21.68 11.44 4.63
CA LEU A 331 -23.02 11.02 4.19
C LEU A 331 -23.62 9.98 5.16
N ASP A 332 -22.72 9.19 5.79
CA ASP A 332 -23.01 8.18 6.78
C ASP A 332 -21.75 7.92 7.63
N ASN A 333 -21.81 7.02 8.61
CA ASN A 333 -20.70 6.69 9.50
C ASN A 333 -19.46 6.20 8.75
N ASN A 334 -19.64 5.50 7.62
CA ASN A 334 -18.57 4.93 6.79
C ASN A 334 -18.54 5.46 5.35
N LYS A 335 -19.35 6.50 5.04
CA LYS A 335 -19.44 7.02 3.67
C LYS A 335 -19.18 8.52 3.64
N ILE A 336 -18.26 8.91 2.76
CA ILE A 336 -17.88 10.32 2.58
C ILE A 336 -18.09 10.78 1.14
N LYS A 337 -18.36 12.07 0.99
CA LYS A 337 -18.28 12.78 -0.28
C LYS A 337 -17.10 13.74 -0.23
N ILE A 338 -16.25 13.70 -1.24
CA ILE A 338 -15.11 14.61 -1.41
C ILE A 338 -15.57 15.72 -2.37
N ASN A 339 -15.67 16.95 -1.84
CA ASN A 339 -16.13 18.09 -2.62
C ASN A 339 -14.96 18.76 -3.36
N LEU A 340 -14.99 18.69 -4.66
CA LEU A 340 -14.08 19.41 -5.55
C LEU A 340 -14.68 20.76 -5.89
N ILE A 341 -13.88 21.83 -5.80
CA ILE A 341 -14.35 23.20 -6.05
C ILE A 341 -14.19 23.61 -7.52
N GLY A 342 -13.47 22.84 -8.33
CA GLY A 342 -13.22 23.13 -9.73
C GLY A 342 -12.86 21.90 -10.53
N LYS A 343 -12.72 22.10 -11.85
CA LYS A 343 -12.32 21.05 -12.78
C LYS A 343 -10.84 20.67 -12.59
N PHE A 344 -10.51 19.43 -12.91
CA PHE A 344 -9.14 19.06 -13.22
C PHE A 344 -8.77 19.67 -14.58
N THR A 345 -7.71 20.45 -14.61
CA THR A 345 -7.25 21.22 -15.79
C THR A 345 -5.96 20.66 -16.40
N THR A 346 -5.47 19.57 -15.85
CA THR A 346 -4.33 18.81 -16.37
C THR A 346 -4.79 17.44 -16.82
N GLU A 347 -3.97 16.73 -17.58
CA GLU A 347 -4.27 15.36 -18.06
C GLU A 347 -4.67 14.39 -16.94
N ARG A 348 -4.21 14.64 -15.70
CA ARG A 348 -4.46 13.77 -14.53
C ARG A 348 -5.01 14.55 -13.36
N GLY A 349 -6.26 14.26 -13.02
CA GLY A 349 -6.84 14.64 -11.74
C GLY A 349 -6.43 13.66 -10.63
N ARG A 350 -5.92 14.16 -9.52
CA ARG A 350 -5.49 13.33 -8.40
C ARG A 350 -6.12 13.76 -7.10
N ILE A 351 -6.54 12.77 -6.32
CA ILE A 351 -7.02 12.95 -4.96
C ILE A 351 -6.21 12.02 -4.07
N ASN A 352 -5.75 12.53 -2.93
CA ASN A 352 -5.09 11.73 -1.90
C ASN A 352 -5.79 11.96 -0.57
N CYS A 353 -6.33 10.89 0.00
CA CYS A 353 -6.91 10.88 1.33
C CYS A 353 -6.00 10.13 2.30
N SER A 354 -5.88 10.64 3.51
CA SER A 354 -5.11 10.00 4.57
C SER A 354 -5.83 10.08 5.91
N LEU A 355 -5.66 9.03 6.70
CA LEU A 355 -6.14 8.93 8.08
C LEU A 355 -4.98 8.46 8.94
N ARG A 356 -4.71 9.20 10.02
CA ARG A 356 -3.67 8.83 10.98
C ARG A 356 -4.26 7.95 12.07
N GLU A 357 -3.64 6.80 12.30
CA GLU A 357 -4.00 5.88 13.38
C GLU A 357 -3.36 6.29 14.71
N SER A 358 -3.87 5.76 15.81
CA SER A 358 -3.40 6.07 17.17
C SER A 358 -1.95 5.65 17.44
N ASP A 359 -1.46 4.62 16.76
CA ASP A 359 -0.06 4.16 16.82
C ASP A 359 0.90 4.98 15.96
N GLY A 360 0.38 5.99 15.24
CA GLY A 360 1.13 6.87 14.35
C GLY A 360 1.35 6.33 12.94
N SER A 361 0.76 5.19 12.59
CA SER A 361 0.67 4.71 11.22
C SER A 361 -0.36 5.52 10.41
N TRP A 362 -0.43 5.29 9.11
CA TRP A 362 -1.28 6.03 8.19
C TRP A 362 -2.07 5.08 7.29
N ARG A 363 -3.36 5.35 7.10
CA ARG A 363 -4.11 4.79 5.98
C ARG A 363 -4.08 5.77 4.83
N TRP A 364 -3.85 5.27 3.62
CA TRP A 364 -3.70 6.10 2.43
C TRP A 364 -4.55 5.58 1.28
N LEU A 365 -5.40 6.45 0.73
CA LEU A 365 -6.20 6.21 -0.46
C LEU A 365 -5.87 7.28 -1.50
N GLY A 366 -5.22 6.87 -2.58
CA GLY A 366 -5.03 7.69 -3.78
C GLY A 366 -6.07 7.34 -4.84
N LEU A 367 -6.55 8.35 -5.56
CA LEU A 367 -7.38 8.21 -6.75
C LEU A 367 -6.74 9.01 -7.88
N GLN A 368 -6.74 8.43 -9.08
CA GLN A 368 -6.29 9.11 -10.29
C GLN A 368 -7.40 9.07 -11.34
N PHE A 369 -7.79 10.25 -11.81
CA PHE A 369 -8.69 10.42 -12.94
C PHE A 369 -7.89 10.84 -14.16
N VAL A 370 -8.27 10.33 -15.33
CA VAL A 370 -7.70 10.73 -16.60
C VAL A 370 -8.69 11.69 -17.26
N VAL A 371 -8.23 12.89 -17.60
CA VAL A 371 -9.05 13.89 -18.26
C VAL A 371 -8.90 13.71 -19.77
N ALA A 372 -9.99 13.36 -20.44
CA ALA A 372 -10.01 13.23 -21.90
C ALA A 372 -9.45 14.49 -22.54
N LYS A 373 -8.65 14.35 -23.61
CA LYS A 373 -8.18 15.48 -24.40
C LYS A 373 -9.40 16.23 -24.95
N LEU A 374 -9.39 17.55 -24.76
CA LEU A 374 -10.39 18.47 -25.27
C LEU A 374 -10.25 18.64 -26.80
#